data_cb57d7c42353e5ebd0edbac7e40f6095
#
_entry.id   cb57d7c42353e5ebd0edbac7e40f6095
#
_cell.length_a   1.000
_cell.length_b   1.000
_cell.length_c   1.000
_cell.angle_alpha   90.00
_cell.angle_beta   90.00
_cell.angle_gamma   90.00
#
_symmetry.space_group_name_H-M   'P 1'
#
loop_
_entity.id
_entity.type
_entity.pdbx_description
1 polymer ?
#
loop_
_entity_poly.entity_id
_entity_poly.type
_entity_poly.pdbx_seq_one_letter_code
_entity_poly.pdbx_strand_id
1 'polypeptide(L)'
;MRFVLFFLIALPQFAADRQVAITIDDLPRGGDAINRCSSDLLGFTQRFLRPLRKAGVPFSGFVNEGQCREQLGDAKLAAILRQWKDAGAELGNHTAQHPNYNDTPRDQFFAGILEGERVTKQVTGAPVRYFRHPYLHTGKTLEDKRALEQWLRAHGYIIAPITIDTPDYIYAALYAHAKDDAEARRIRADYLRIMEELFAFYEQRSREVLGREIAQTVLIHASQLNADCLPSLIAMMKRRGYRIVSLTEALKDPLYAVDETFVADQGISWIHRWGASKGMPIQWEPDPPKWVNEAYKMMVR
;
A
#
# COMPACT_ATOMS: atom_id res chain seq x y z
N MET A 1 43.86 34.85 -33.93
CA MET A 1 43.14 33.68 -33.37
C MET A 1 42.45 34.08 -32.10
N ARG A 2 41.13 34.26 -32.11
CA ARG A 2 40.33 34.58 -30.90
C ARG A 2 39.76 33.25 -30.35
N PHE A 3 40.21 32.87 -29.18
CA PHE A 3 39.63 31.73 -28.47
C PHE A 3 38.31 32.19 -27.81
N VAL A 4 37.19 31.62 -28.22
CA VAL A 4 35.90 31.78 -27.55
C VAL A 4 35.81 30.69 -26.49
N LEU A 5 35.90 31.10 -25.22
CA LEU A 5 35.67 30.20 -24.09
C LEU A 5 34.17 30.02 -23.88
N PHE A 6 33.65 28.82 -24.20
CA PHE A 6 32.29 28.47 -23.82
C PHE A 6 32.25 28.11 -22.32
N PHE A 7 31.65 28.95 -21.53
CA PHE A 7 31.26 28.62 -20.15
C PHE A 7 30.02 27.73 -20.21
N LEU A 8 30.18 26.43 -19.94
CA LEU A 8 29.08 25.54 -19.62
C LEU A 8 28.55 25.93 -18.24
N ILE A 9 27.43 26.68 -18.20
CA ILE A 9 26.67 26.92 -16.98
C ILE A 9 25.97 25.62 -16.65
N ALA A 10 26.53 24.83 -15.71
CA ALA A 10 25.81 23.73 -15.09
C ALA A 10 24.63 24.32 -14.31
N LEU A 11 23.43 24.20 -14.86
CA LEU A 11 22.19 24.51 -14.12
C LEU A 11 22.15 23.55 -12.92
N PRO A 12 21.86 24.06 -11.71
CA PRO A 12 21.67 23.19 -10.57
C PRO A 12 20.52 22.25 -10.89
N GLN A 13 20.83 20.97 -11.00
CA GLN A 13 19.84 19.91 -11.09
C GLN A 13 19.19 19.87 -9.71
N PHE A 14 18.08 20.60 -9.53
CA PHE A 14 17.24 20.45 -8.36
C PHE A 14 16.89 18.97 -8.28
N ALA A 15 17.43 18.26 -7.29
CA ALA A 15 16.96 16.93 -6.95
C ALA A 15 15.45 17.04 -6.80
N ALA A 16 14.70 16.34 -7.65
CA ALA A 16 13.24 16.34 -7.55
C ALA A 16 12.89 16.04 -6.08
N ASP A 17 12.01 16.82 -5.46
CA ASP A 17 11.53 16.59 -4.09
C ASP A 17 10.63 15.35 -4.14
N ARG A 18 11.26 14.17 -4.20
CA ARG A 18 10.57 12.89 -4.24
C ARG A 18 9.83 12.67 -2.94
N GLN A 19 8.54 12.39 -3.05
CA GLN A 19 7.69 12.13 -1.90
C GLN A 19 7.10 10.74 -1.99
N VAL A 20 7.00 10.06 -0.83
CA VAL A 20 6.32 8.78 -0.72
C VAL A 20 5.53 8.68 0.57
N ALA A 21 4.28 8.23 0.48
CA ALA A 21 3.47 7.85 1.62
C ALA A 21 3.53 6.32 1.81
N ILE A 22 3.88 5.89 3.03
CA ILE A 22 3.83 4.47 3.41
C ILE A 22 2.39 4.13 3.79
N THR A 23 1.79 3.19 3.07
CA THR A 23 0.45 2.68 3.36
C THR A 23 0.50 1.18 3.67
N ILE A 24 -0.18 0.79 4.73
CA ILE A 24 -0.11 -0.55 5.32
C ILE A 24 -1.53 -1.12 5.33
N ASP A 25 -1.78 -2.14 4.51
CA ASP A 25 -3.09 -2.74 4.38
C ASP A 25 -3.28 -3.94 5.31
N ASP A 26 -4.51 -4.40 5.45
CA ASP A 26 -4.95 -5.57 6.21
C ASP A 26 -4.70 -5.50 7.72
N LEU A 27 -4.87 -4.33 8.34
CA LEU A 27 -4.84 -4.26 9.79
C LEU A 27 -6.02 -5.05 10.41
N PRO A 28 -5.79 -5.77 11.53
CA PRO A 28 -4.62 -5.70 12.42
C PRO A 28 -3.41 -6.51 11.97
N ARG A 29 -3.56 -7.48 11.05
CA ARG A 29 -2.47 -8.29 10.48
C ARG A 29 -2.89 -8.92 9.16
N GLY A 30 -2.03 -8.87 8.16
CA GLY A 30 -2.28 -9.38 6.83
C GLY A 30 -1.03 -9.79 6.07
N GLY A 31 -1.23 -10.24 4.83
CA GLY A 31 -0.17 -10.59 3.91
C GLY A 31 0.47 -11.96 4.09
N ASP A 32 0.58 -12.50 5.30
CA ASP A 32 1.26 -13.78 5.57
C ASP A 32 0.33 -15.00 5.74
N ALA A 33 -0.98 -14.80 5.67
CA ALA A 33 -2.04 -15.81 5.77
C ALA A 33 -2.00 -16.69 7.05
N ILE A 34 -0.90 -16.63 7.83
CA ILE A 34 -0.71 -17.40 9.05
C ILE A 34 -0.88 -16.49 10.27
N ASN A 35 -1.48 -17.03 11.32
CA ASN A 35 -1.63 -16.34 12.61
C ASN A 35 -2.28 -14.96 12.52
N ARG A 36 -3.05 -14.70 11.45
CA ARG A 36 -3.75 -13.42 11.24
C ARG A 36 -4.51 -12.97 12.49
N CYS A 37 -5.16 -13.92 13.17
CA CYS A 37 -5.96 -13.69 14.38
C CYS A 37 -5.32 -14.31 15.64
N SER A 38 -4.01 -14.36 15.72
CA SER A 38 -3.28 -14.95 16.85
C SER A 38 -3.53 -14.20 18.16
N SER A 39 -3.30 -14.89 19.29
CA SER A 39 -3.41 -14.29 20.62
C SER A 39 -2.40 -13.17 20.88
N ASP A 40 -1.26 -13.14 20.16
CA ASP A 40 -0.17 -12.14 20.31
C ASP A 40 -0.26 -10.98 19.32
N LEU A 41 -1.45 -10.61 18.84
CA LEU A 41 -1.59 -9.47 17.94
C LEU A 41 -1.14 -8.13 18.57
N LEU A 42 -1.29 -7.95 19.88
CA LEU A 42 -0.80 -6.77 20.57
C LEU A 42 0.73 -6.68 20.52
N GLY A 43 1.42 -7.77 20.84
CA GLY A 43 2.88 -7.84 20.76
C GLY A 43 3.40 -7.69 19.33
N PHE A 44 2.74 -8.34 18.36
CA PHE A 44 3.02 -8.15 16.93
C PHE A 44 2.90 -6.67 16.55
N THR A 45 1.80 -6.00 16.89
CA THR A 45 1.57 -4.59 16.59
C THR A 45 2.68 -3.71 17.17
N GLN A 46 3.11 -3.96 18.41
CA GLN A 46 4.21 -3.21 19.03
C GLN A 46 5.53 -3.39 18.29
N ARG A 47 5.85 -4.63 17.85
CA ARG A 47 7.05 -4.92 17.07
C ARG A 47 7.00 -4.22 15.71
N PHE A 48 5.85 -4.28 15.03
CA PHE A 48 5.64 -3.64 13.72
C PHE A 48 5.79 -2.11 13.81
N LEU A 49 5.20 -1.47 14.80
CA LEU A 49 5.20 -0.02 14.96
C LEU A 49 6.53 0.55 15.45
N ARG A 50 7.36 -0.24 16.13
CA ARG A 50 8.63 0.21 16.70
C ARG A 50 9.57 0.88 15.68
N PRO A 51 9.86 0.31 14.48
CA PRO A 51 10.70 0.97 13.49
C PRO A 51 10.10 2.26 12.94
N LEU A 52 8.78 2.34 12.74
CA LEU A 52 8.11 3.54 12.27
C LEU A 52 8.21 4.68 13.28
N ARG A 53 7.94 4.39 14.56
CA ARG A 53 8.13 5.34 15.67
C ARG A 53 9.58 5.81 15.78
N LYS A 54 10.54 4.87 15.73
CA LYS A 54 11.98 5.20 15.79
C LYS A 54 12.43 6.10 14.64
N ALA A 55 11.87 5.90 13.46
CA ALA A 55 12.20 6.70 12.27
C ALA A 55 11.50 8.07 12.27
N GLY A 56 10.44 8.25 13.09
CA GLY A 56 9.63 9.47 13.14
C GLY A 56 8.94 9.78 11.82
N VAL A 57 8.57 8.76 11.04
CA VAL A 57 7.95 8.94 9.72
C VAL A 57 6.44 8.77 9.80
N PRO A 58 5.65 9.55 9.02
CA PRO A 58 4.22 9.37 8.90
C PRO A 58 3.89 8.08 8.13
N PHE A 59 2.73 7.50 8.40
CA PHE A 59 2.21 6.31 7.72
C PHE A 59 0.69 6.21 7.89
N SER A 60 0.05 5.41 7.02
CA SER A 60 -1.39 5.13 7.10
C SER A 60 -1.63 3.64 7.22
N GLY A 61 -2.70 3.26 7.91
CA GLY A 61 -3.10 1.86 8.07
C GLY A 61 -4.55 1.65 7.64
N PHE A 62 -4.82 0.66 6.80
CA PHE A 62 -6.14 0.34 6.30
C PHE A 62 -6.68 -0.91 6.98
N VAL A 63 -7.86 -0.78 7.60
CA VAL A 63 -8.37 -1.72 8.60
C VAL A 63 -9.44 -2.61 8.01
N ASN A 64 -9.29 -3.93 8.20
CA ASN A 64 -10.33 -4.92 7.97
C ASN A 64 -10.94 -5.34 9.32
N GLU A 65 -11.92 -4.59 9.81
CA GLU A 65 -12.46 -4.77 11.17
C GLU A 65 -13.06 -6.15 11.43
N GLY A 66 -13.60 -6.79 10.40
CA GLY A 66 -14.31 -8.07 10.53
C GLY A 66 -13.40 -9.29 10.56
N GLN A 67 -12.19 -9.21 10.01
CA GLN A 67 -11.35 -10.39 9.80
C GLN A 67 -10.99 -11.17 11.07
N CYS A 68 -10.81 -10.50 12.19
CA CYS A 68 -10.47 -11.16 13.47
C CYS A 68 -11.50 -10.89 14.58
N ARG A 69 -12.68 -10.39 14.23
CA ARG A 69 -13.68 -9.95 15.21
C ARG A 69 -14.14 -11.09 16.11
N GLU A 70 -14.40 -12.27 15.55
CA GLU A 70 -14.86 -13.43 16.32
C GLU A 70 -13.83 -13.89 17.35
N GLN A 71 -12.55 -13.86 17.02
CA GLN A 71 -11.46 -14.31 17.90
C GLN A 71 -11.04 -13.25 18.91
N LEU A 72 -11.11 -11.97 18.54
CA LEU A 72 -10.62 -10.85 19.34
C LEU A 72 -11.72 -10.14 20.12
N GLY A 73 -12.90 -10.00 19.51
CA GLY A 73 -13.93 -9.06 19.96
C GLY A 73 -13.54 -7.60 19.78
N ASP A 74 -14.51 -6.71 19.80
CA ASP A 74 -14.33 -5.28 19.56
C ASP A 74 -13.35 -4.60 20.53
N ALA A 75 -13.34 -5.01 21.81
CA ALA A 75 -12.49 -4.40 22.82
C ALA A 75 -10.99 -4.61 22.54
N LYS A 76 -10.59 -5.83 22.15
CA LYS A 76 -9.20 -6.12 21.76
C LYS A 76 -8.83 -5.46 20.44
N LEU A 77 -9.72 -5.49 19.44
CA LEU A 77 -9.51 -4.79 18.18
C LEU A 77 -9.28 -3.28 18.44
N ALA A 78 -10.15 -2.66 19.25
CA ALA A 78 -9.99 -1.26 19.64
C ALA A 78 -8.65 -0.99 20.35
N ALA A 79 -8.20 -1.89 21.24
CA ALA A 79 -6.91 -1.75 21.90
C ALA A 79 -5.73 -1.82 20.92
N ILE A 80 -5.80 -2.68 19.89
CA ILE A 80 -4.81 -2.77 18.84
C ILE A 80 -4.82 -1.49 18.00
N LEU A 81 -5.98 -1.05 17.51
CA LEU A 81 -6.11 0.13 16.68
C LEU A 81 -5.68 1.42 17.43
N ARG A 82 -5.88 1.49 18.75
CA ARG A 82 -5.31 2.59 19.56
C ARG A 82 -3.80 2.62 19.48
N GLN A 83 -3.08 1.48 19.50
CA GLN A 83 -1.62 1.47 19.34
C GLN A 83 -1.17 2.05 18.00
N TRP A 84 -1.91 1.76 16.92
CA TRP A 84 -1.66 2.35 15.59
C TRP A 84 -1.89 3.86 15.62
N LYS A 85 -3.05 4.30 16.12
CA LYS A 85 -3.38 5.72 16.26
C LYS A 85 -2.32 6.46 17.12
N ASP A 86 -1.98 5.91 18.27
CA ASP A 86 -1.01 6.51 19.22
C ASP A 86 0.43 6.52 18.65
N ALA A 87 0.70 5.68 17.64
CA ALA A 87 1.93 5.73 16.86
C ALA A 87 1.91 6.77 15.75
N GLY A 88 0.79 7.47 15.55
CA GLY A 88 0.63 8.50 14.51
C GLY A 88 0.07 8.00 13.18
N ALA A 89 -0.50 6.78 13.14
CA ALA A 89 -1.13 6.28 11.91
C ALA A 89 -2.40 7.08 11.55
N GLU A 90 -2.52 7.45 10.26
CA GLU A 90 -3.82 7.79 9.67
C GLU A 90 -4.57 6.49 9.39
N LEU A 91 -5.65 6.21 10.15
CA LEU A 91 -6.44 4.98 9.97
C LEU A 91 -7.48 5.17 8.88
N GLY A 92 -7.50 4.25 7.90
CA GLY A 92 -8.45 4.17 6.79
C GLY A 92 -9.28 2.89 6.83
N ASN A 93 -10.31 2.85 6.00
CA ASN A 93 -11.24 1.73 5.85
C ASN A 93 -10.77 0.82 4.69
N HIS A 94 -10.74 -0.48 4.94
CA HIS A 94 -10.45 -1.52 3.94
C HIS A 94 -11.58 -2.56 3.87
N THR A 95 -12.82 -2.15 4.18
CA THR A 95 -14.00 -2.99 4.38
C THR A 95 -13.92 -3.87 5.64
N ALA A 96 -15.03 -4.49 6.02
CA ALA A 96 -15.02 -5.41 7.16
C ALA A 96 -14.28 -6.71 6.84
N GLN A 97 -14.61 -7.37 5.72
CA GLN A 97 -14.19 -8.76 5.40
C GLN A 97 -13.28 -8.87 4.18
N HIS A 98 -12.79 -7.75 3.64
CA HIS A 98 -11.95 -7.74 2.44
C HIS A 98 -12.60 -8.43 1.22
N PRO A 99 -13.88 -8.15 0.88
CA PRO A 99 -14.53 -8.76 -0.28
C PRO A 99 -13.97 -8.21 -1.59
N ASN A 100 -14.00 -9.04 -2.63
CA ASN A 100 -13.70 -8.60 -3.98
C ASN A 100 -14.91 -7.83 -4.57
N TYR A 101 -14.77 -6.53 -4.81
CA TYR A 101 -15.85 -5.73 -5.41
C TYR A 101 -16.26 -6.23 -6.79
N ASN A 102 -15.34 -6.81 -7.54
CA ASN A 102 -15.63 -7.35 -8.87
C ASN A 102 -16.60 -8.55 -8.85
N ASP A 103 -16.74 -9.23 -7.71
CA ASP A 103 -17.55 -10.46 -7.57
C ASP A 103 -18.62 -10.34 -6.46
N THR A 104 -18.69 -9.18 -5.79
CA THR A 104 -19.62 -8.94 -4.68
C THR A 104 -20.76 -8.03 -5.13
N PRO A 105 -22.02 -8.35 -4.84
CA PRO A 105 -23.13 -7.42 -5.09
C PRO A 105 -22.91 -6.05 -4.45
N ARG A 106 -23.23 -5.00 -5.17
CA ARG A 106 -22.95 -3.59 -4.81
C ARG A 106 -23.43 -3.22 -3.40
N ASP A 107 -24.67 -3.55 -3.10
CA ASP A 107 -25.28 -3.27 -1.79
C ASP A 107 -24.57 -3.99 -0.64
N GLN A 108 -24.19 -5.24 -0.85
CA GLN A 108 -23.42 -6.02 0.11
C GLN A 108 -22.02 -5.43 0.31
N PHE A 109 -21.34 -5.01 -0.77
CA PHE A 109 -20.04 -4.37 -0.68
C PHE A 109 -20.11 -3.05 0.09
N PHE A 110 -21.12 -2.22 -0.19
CA PHE A 110 -21.32 -0.95 0.51
C PHE A 110 -21.66 -1.14 1.99
N ALA A 111 -22.49 -2.13 2.32
CA ALA A 111 -22.73 -2.50 3.71
C ALA A 111 -21.43 -2.92 4.43
N GLY A 112 -20.56 -3.69 3.75
CA GLY A 112 -19.25 -4.08 4.26
C GLY A 112 -18.28 -2.93 4.51
N ILE A 113 -18.40 -1.83 3.74
CA ILE A 113 -17.63 -0.59 4.01
C ILE A 113 -18.12 0.05 5.31
N LEU A 114 -19.42 0.23 5.48
CA LEU A 114 -20.00 0.85 6.69
C LEU A 114 -19.72 0.01 7.94
N GLU A 115 -19.78 -1.31 7.82
CA GLU A 115 -19.42 -2.21 8.92
C GLU A 115 -17.93 -2.11 9.29
N GLY A 116 -17.06 -1.92 8.28
CA GLY A 116 -15.61 -1.90 8.40
C GLY A 116 -15.01 -0.64 9.02
N GLU A 117 -15.82 0.32 9.47
CA GLU A 117 -15.32 1.55 10.11
C GLU A 117 -15.81 1.76 11.56
N ARG A 118 -16.62 0.86 12.08
CA ARG A 118 -17.33 1.05 13.35
C ARG A 118 -16.37 1.19 14.55
N VAL A 119 -15.44 0.27 14.69
CA VAL A 119 -14.43 0.29 15.76
C VAL A 119 -13.39 1.37 15.51
N THR A 120 -13.00 1.56 14.23
CA THR A 120 -12.05 2.60 13.85
C THR A 120 -12.58 3.99 14.17
N LYS A 121 -13.84 4.30 13.88
CA LYS A 121 -14.50 5.56 14.28
C LYS A 121 -14.49 5.75 15.79
N GLN A 122 -14.80 4.70 16.56
CA GLN A 122 -14.76 4.76 18.01
C GLN A 122 -13.34 5.07 18.54
N VAL A 123 -12.31 4.47 17.92
CA VAL A 123 -10.91 4.68 18.33
C VAL A 123 -10.42 6.06 17.93
N THR A 124 -10.72 6.52 16.72
CA THR A 124 -10.26 7.82 16.23
C THR A 124 -11.03 8.99 16.86
N GLY A 125 -12.29 8.78 17.24
CA GLY A 125 -13.22 9.83 17.66
C GLY A 125 -13.67 10.73 16.49
N ALA A 126 -13.47 10.31 15.24
CA ALA A 126 -13.77 11.06 14.03
C ALA A 126 -14.21 10.13 12.88
N PRO A 127 -14.88 10.63 11.84
CA PRO A 127 -15.16 9.88 10.63
C PRO A 127 -13.87 9.33 9.99
N VAL A 128 -13.94 8.11 9.49
CA VAL A 128 -12.83 7.51 8.72
C VAL A 128 -12.80 8.18 7.35
N ARG A 129 -11.66 8.78 7.03
CA ARG A 129 -11.54 9.64 5.85
C ARG A 129 -11.13 8.89 4.60
N TYR A 130 -10.27 7.89 4.72
CA TYR A 130 -9.67 7.20 3.58
C TYR A 130 -10.27 5.83 3.38
N PHE A 131 -10.47 5.47 2.10
CA PHE A 131 -10.89 4.15 1.67
C PHE A 131 -9.85 3.53 0.75
N ARG A 132 -9.49 2.26 1.01
CA ARG A 132 -8.64 1.44 0.16
C ARG A 132 -9.47 0.30 -0.42
N HIS A 133 -9.41 0.16 -1.73
CA HIS A 133 -10.07 -0.95 -2.43
C HIS A 133 -9.38 -2.28 -2.12
N PRO A 134 -10.10 -3.29 -1.59
CA PRO A 134 -9.59 -4.66 -1.54
C PRO A 134 -9.14 -5.14 -2.92
N TYR A 135 -7.98 -5.80 -2.98
CA TYR A 135 -7.34 -6.28 -4.23
C TYR A 135 -7.09 -5.17 -5.27
N LEU A 136 -7.19 -3.91 -4.90
CA LEU A 136 -7.21 -2.76 -5.81
C LEU A 136 -8.32 -2.85 -6.88
N HIS A 137 -9.37 -3.64 -6.66
CA HIS A 137 -10.49 -3.82 -7.59
C HIS A 137 -11.48 -2.67 -7.49
N THR A 138 -11.82 -2.09 -8.63
CA THR A 138 -12.70 -0.90 -8.72
C THR A 138 -13.99 -1.14 -9.49
N GLY A 139 -14.23 -2.39 -9.93
CA GLY A 139 -15.36 -2.80 -10.76
C GLY A 139 -14.93 -3.33 -12.12
N LYS A 140 -15.70 -4.27 -12.68
CA LYS A 140 -15.47 -4.85 -14.02
C LYS A 140 -15.99 -3.98 -15.15
N THR A 141 -16.90 -3.07 -14.84
CA THR A 141 -17.47 -2.12 -15.80
C THR A 141 -17.23 -0.69 -15.33
N LEU A 142 -17.29 0.25 -16.28
CA LEU A 142 -17.19 1.67 -15.94
C LEU A 142 -18.40 2.13 -15.09
N GLU A 143 -19.54 1.50 -15.26
CA GLU A 143 -20.75 1.76 -14.44
C GLU A 143 -20.49 1.35 -12.97
N ASP A 144 -19.98 0.14 -12.72
CA ASP A 144 -19.67 -0.33 -11.36
C ASP A 144 -18.65 0.59 -10.69
N LYS A 145 -17.58 0.93 -11.43
CA LYS A 145 -16.54 1.84 -10.95
C LYS A 145 -17.13 3.19 -10.53
N ARG A 146 -17.92 3.83 -11.40
CA ARG A 146 -18.55 5.12 -11.12
C ARG A 146 -19.54 5.06 -9.95
N ALA A 147 -20.30 3.97 -9.86
CA ALA A 147 -21.21 3.77 -8.75
C ALA A 147 -20.48 3.73 -7.40
N LEU A 148 -19.35 2.98 -7.32
CA LEU A 148 -18.53 2.92 -6.11
C LEU A 148 -17.89 4.28 -5.79
N GLU A 149 -17.30 4.95 -6.77
CA GLU A 149 -16.69 6.28 -6.60
C GLU A 149 -17.70 7.32 -6.11
N GLN A 150 -18.89 7.34 -6.69
CA GLN A 150 -19.98 8.24 -6.29
C GLN A 150 -20.44 7.93 -4.86
N TRP A 151 -20.62 6.65 -4.54
CA TRP A 151 -21.04 6.23 -3.21
C TRP A 151 -20.01 6.61 -2.15
N LEU A 152 -18.72 6.33 -2.38
CA LEU A 152 -17.63 6.69 -1.49
C LEU A 152 -17.59 8.20 -1.24
N ARG A 153 -17.68 8.99 -2.29
CA ARG A 153 -17.71 10.47 -2.19
C ARG A 153 -18.90 10.97 -1.39
N ALA A 154 -20.09 10.41 -1.63
CA ALA A 154 -21.32 10.77 -0.91
C ALA A 154 -21.23 10.45 0.60
N HIS A 155 -20.41 9.46 0.98
CA HIS A 155 -20.17 9.11 2.38
C HIS A 155 -18.92 9.77 2.98
N GLY A 156 -18.31 10.72 2.26
CA GLY A 156 -17.18 11.51 2.76
C GLY A 156 -15.82 10.80 2.67
N TYR A 157 -15.72 9.67 1.96
CA TYR A 157 -14.46 8.99 1.75
C TYR A 157 -13.63 9.63 0.63
N ILE A 158 -12.32 9.61 0.84
CA ILE A 158 -11.30 9.88 -0.18
C ILE A 158 -10.67 8.54 -0.53
N ILE A 159 -10.67 8.20 -1.81
CA ILE A 159 -9.97 7.00 -2.30
C ILE A 159 -8.48 7.18 -2.06
N ALA A 160 -7.83 6.14 -1.52
CA ALA A 160 -6.39 6.05 -1.33
C ALA A 160 -5.77 5.19 -2.44
N PRO A 161 -5.33 5.77 -3.57
CA PRO A 161 -4.73 5.04 -4.67
C PRO A 161 -3.37 4.45 -4.29
N ILE A 162 -2.93 3.42 -5.02
CA ILE A 162 -1.57 2.86 -4.93
C ILE A 162 -0.84 3.17 -6.23
N THR A 163 0.37 3.71 -6.10
CA THR A 163 1.24 3.97 -7.24
C THR A 163 2.44 3.03 -7.29
N ILE A 164 2.91 2.55 -6.14
CA ILE A 164 3.91 1.49 -6.05
C ILE A 164 3.23 0.26 -5.45
N ASP A 165 2.79 -0.64 -6.32
CA ASP A 165 2.24 -1.94 -5.94
C ASP A 165 3.37 -2.93 -5.68
N THR A 166 3.20 -3.82 -4.71
CA THR A 166 4.28 -4.71 -4.26
C THR A 166 3.81 -6.14 -4.07
N PRO A 167 4.66 -7.14 -4.38
CA PRO A 167 4.36 -8.55 -4.14
C PRO A 167 4.72 -8.98 -2.71
N ASP A 168 4.68 -8.08 -1.74
CA ASP A 168 5.12 -8.34 -0.38
C ASP A 168 4.36 -9.49 0.28
N TYR A 169 3.08 -9.69 -0.06
CA TYR A 169 2.25 -10.79 0.43
C TYR A 169 2.79 -12.18 0.00
N ILE A 170 3.38 -12.27 -1.20
CA ILE A 170 4.04 -13.51 -1.68
C ILE A 170 5.23 -13.83 -0.78
N TYR A 171 6.10 -12.85 -0.57
CA TYR A 171 7.27 -12.99 0.28
C TYR A 171 6.91 -13.19 1.75
N ALA A 172 5.87 -12.52 2.24
CA ALA A 172 5.39 -12.66 3.62
C ALA A 172 4.90 -14.09 3.90
N ALA A 173 4.16 -14.69 2.95
CA ALA A 173 3.71 -16.07 3.06
C ALA A 173 4.92 -17.04 3.14
N LEU A 174 5.91 -16.89 2.25
CA LEU A 174 7.12 -17.71 2.28
C LEU A 174 7.93 -17.49 3.57
N TYR A 175 8.04 -16.24 4.01
CA TYR A 175 8.79 -15.89 5.22
C TYR A 175 8.18 -16.51 6.48
N ALA A 176 6.85 -16.53 6.55
CA ALA A 176 6.13 -17.15 7.67
C ALA A 176 6.30 -18.67 7.73
N HIS A 177 6.66 -19.31 6.62
CA HIS A 177 6.90 -20.76 6.50
C HIS A 177 8.38 -21.12 6.34
N ALA A 178 9.28 -20.17 6.53
CA ALA A 178 10.71 -20.44 6.40
C ALA A 178 11.15 -21.54 7.37
N LYS A 179 11.87 -22.54 6.86
CA LYS A 179 12.29 -23.74 7.62
C LYS A 179 13.34 -23.42 8.67
N ASP A 180 14.16 -22.43 8.37
CA ASP A 180 15.28 -22.02 9.21
C ASP A 180 15.66 -20.54 8.98
N ASP A 181 16.56 -20.03 9.79
CA ASP A 181 17.08 -18.67 9.69
C ASP A 181 17.80 -18.38 8.38
N ALA A 182 18.41 -19.37 7.72
CA ALA A 182 19.10 -19.16 6.45
C ALA A 182 18.11 -18.90 5.33
N GLU A 183 17.02 -19.68 5.27
CA GLU A 183 15.92 -19.45 4.33
C GLU A 183 15.23 -18.12 4.60
N ALA A 184 14.92 -17.80 5.85
CA ALA A 184 14.35 -16.52 6.24
C ALA A 184 15.21 -15.32 5.80
N ARG A 185 16.53 -15.40 5.98
CA ARG A 185 17.48 -14.37 5.49
C ARG A 185 17.48 -14.27 3.98
N ARG A 186 17.44 -15.39 3.25
CA ARG A 186 17.37 -15.40 1.78
C ARG A 186 16.11 -14.71 1.27
N ILE A 187 14.94 -15.05 1.86
CA ILE A 187 13.65 -14.44 1.49
C ILE A 187 13.69 -12.93 1.73
N ARG A 188 14.18 -12.47 2.89
CA ARG A 188 14.31 -11.03 3.19
C ARG A 188 15.25 -10.31 2.24
N ALA A 189 16.37 -10.90 1.91
CA ALA A 189 17.35 -10.29 1.00
C ALA A 189 16.77 -10.10 -0.40
N ASP A 190 16.06 -11.10 -0.92
CA ASP A 190 15.42 -11.03 -2.23
C ASP A 190 14.21 -10.06 -2.21
N TYR A 191 13.42 -10.06 -1.13
CA TYR A 191 12.36 -9.08 -0.94
C TYR A 191 12.87 -7.63 -0.99
N LEU A 192 13.94 -7.32 -0.28
CA LEU A 192 14.53 -5.99 -0.30
C LEU A 192 15.09 -5.61 -1.68
N ARG A 193 15.63 -6.57 -2.44
CA ARG A 193 16.08 -6.38 -3.81
C ARG A 193 14.91 -6.04 -4.73
N ILE A 194 13.84 -6.84 -4.72
CA ILE A 194 12.68 -6.58 -5.58
C ILE A 194 12.00 -5.24 -5.24
N MET A 195 11.93 -4.88 -3.96
CA MET A 195 11.41 -3.57 -3.55
C MET A 195 12.22 -2.42 -4.15
N GLU A 196 13.54 -2.51 -4.21
CA GLU A 196 14.39 -1.49 -4.84
C GLU A 196 14.17 -1.41 -6.36
N GLU A 197 13.99 -2.54 -7.03
CA GLU A 197 13.66 -2.62 -8.46
C GLU A 197 12.28 -2.03 -8.77
N LEU A 198 11.27 -2.30 -7.92
CA LEU A 198 9.93 -1.74 -8.05
C LEU A 198 9.92 -0.22 -7.91
N PHE A 199 10.64 0.32 -6.92
CA PHE A 199 10.77 1.77 -6.80
C PHE A 199 11.38 2.38 -8.06
N ALA A 200 12.48 1.81 -8.58
CA ALA A 200 13.12 2.28 -9.82
C ALA A 200 12.15 2.21 -11.02
N PHE A 201 11.41 1.11 -11.13
CA PHE A 201 10.42 0.91 -12.18
C PHE A 201 9.32 1.97 -12.13
N TYR A 202 8.67 2.17 -10.98
CA TYR A 202 7.56 3.11 -10.86
C TYR A 202 8.00 4.58 -10.95
N GLU A 203 9.23 4.91 -10.56
CA GLU A 203 9.85 6.21 -10.85
C GLU A 203 9.95 6.47 -12.35
N GLN A 204 10.43 5.48 -13.11
CA GLN A 204 10.50 5.56 -14.57
C GLN A 204 9.10 5.63 -15.19
N ARG A 205 8.19 4.73 -14.80
CA ARG A 205 6.80 4.72 -15.32
C ARG A 205 6.06 6.02 -15.02
N SER A 206 6.27 6.61 -13.87
CA SER A 206 5.70 7.92 -13.53
C SER A 206 6.12 8.98 -14.56
N ARG A 207 7.40 9.05 -14.91
CA ARG A 207 7.90 9.98 -15.94
C ARG A 207 7.33 9.70 -17.32
N GLU A 208 7.27 8.42 -17.72
CA GLU A 208 6.77 8.03 -19.04
C GLU A 208 5.27 8.28 -19.23
N VAL A 209 4.46 7.95 -18.22
CA VAL A 209 2.99 8.07 -18.29
C VAL A 209 2.50 9.47 -17.97
N LEU A 210 3.16 10.14 -17.02
CA LEU A 210 2.68 11.38 -16.40
C LEU A 210 3.55 12.59 -16.73
N GLY A 211 4.69 12.40 -17.42
CA GLY A 211 5.63 13.46 -17.78
C GLY A 211 6.55 13.91 -16.64
N ARG A 212 6.34 13.40 -15.41
CA ARG A 212 7.14 13.72 -14.23
C ARG A 212 7.04 12.63 -13.16
N GLU A 213 7.91 12.68 -12.18
CA GLU A 213 7.68 11.94 -10.94
C GLU A 213 6.59 12.64 -10.10
N ILE A 214 5.78 11.84 -9.41
CA ILE A 214 4.70 12.31 -8.54
C ILE A 214 5.01 11.94 -7.09
N ALA A 215 4.25 12.48 -6.14
CA ALA A 215 4.23 11.94 -4.80
C ALA A 215 3.67 10.51 -4.84
N GLN A 216 4.49 9.53 -4.46
CA GLN A 216 4.14 8.10 -4.54
C GLN A 216 3.34 7.64 -3.32
N THR A 217 2.55 6.59 -3.50
CA THR A 217 1.91 5.83 -2.41
C THR A 217 2.33 4.38 -2.53
N VAL A 218 3.08 3.86 -1.55
CA VAL A 218 3.54 2.48 -1.56
C VAL A 218 2.63 1.59 -0.72
N LEU A 219 2.27 0.43 -1.26
CA LEU A 219 1.51 -0.61 -0.57
C LEU A 219 2.45 -1.64 0.05
N ILE A 220 2.28 -1.86 1.34
CA ILE A 220 2.78 -3.04 2.07
C ILE A 220 1.68 -3.55 3.00
N HIS A 221 1.79 -4.78 3.47
CA HIS A 221 0.84 -5.36 4.43
C HIS A 221 1.41 -5.44 5.85
N ALA A 222 0.52 -5.51 6.84
CA ALA A 222 0.90 -5.67 8.24
C ALA A 222 1.38 -7.11 8.53
N SER A 223 2.53 -7.51 7.99
CA SER A 223 3.12 -8.85 8.08
C SER A 223 4.39 -8.89 8.92
N GLN A 224 4.81 -10.10 9.35
CA GLN A 224 6.07 -10.26 10.07
C GLN A 224 7.28 -9.89 9.19
N LEU A 225 7.25 -10.23 7.90
CA LEU A 225 8.28 -9.83 6.95
C LEU A 225 8.48 -8.31 6.96
N ASN A 226 7.38 -7.57 6.83
CA ASN A 226 7.46 -6.12 6.81
C ASN A 226 7.89 -5.55 8.17
N ALA A 227 7.43 -6.11 9.29
CA ALA A 227 7.93 -5.71 10.62
C ALA A 227 9.46 -5.79 10.71
N ASP A 228 10.06 -6.86 10.16
CA ASP A 228 11.50 -7.09 10.19
C ASP A 228 12.26 -6.28 9.12
N CYS A 229 11.63 -5.97 7.98
CA CYS A 229 12.24 -5.25 6.86
C CYS A 229 12.03 -3.73 6.87
N LEU A 230 11.06 -3.19 7.61
CA LEU A 230 10.75 -1.75 7.67
C LEU A 230 11.98 -0.84 7.87
N PRO A 231 12.95 -1.15 8.76
CA PRO A 231 14.15 -0.31 8.90
C PRO A 231 14.92 -0.20 7.59
N SER A 232 15.06 -1.29 6.85
CA SER A 232 15.77 -1.35 5.56
C SER A 232 14.98 -0.66 4.45
N LEU A 233 13.65 -0.83 4.42
CA LEU A 233 12.76 -0.16 3.46
C LEU A 233 12.80 1.35 3.64
N ILE A 234 12.70 1.84 4.88
CA ILE A 234 12.81 3.28 5.20
C ILE A 234 14.19 3.82 4.78
N ALA A 235 15.25 3.07 5.07
CA ALA A 235 16.60 3.47 4.67
C ALA A 235 16.75 3.50 3.13
N MET A 236 16.18 2.54 2.42
CA MET A 236 16.15 2.48 0.95
C MET A 236 15.43 3.69 0.36
N MET A 237 14.21 4.01 0.83
CA MET A 237 13.46 5.19 0.38
C MET A 237 14.29 6.47 0.57
N LYS A 238 14.92 6.65 1.74
CA LYS A 238 15.77 7.81 2.01
C LYS A 238 17.00 7.87 1.10
N ARG A 239 17.69 6.74 0.84
CA ARG A 239 18.82 6.67 -0.11
C ARG A 239 18.42 7.05 -1.53
N ARG A 240 17.19 6.71 -1.94
CA ARG A 240 16.62 7.09 -3.24
C ARG A 240 16.15 8.53 -3.31
N GLY A 241 16.35 9.32 -2.24
CA GLY A 241 16.00 10.73 -2.17
C GLY A 241 14.54 11.02 -1.83
N TYR A 242 13.81 10.03 -1.31
CA TYR A 242 12.44 10.25 -0.88
C TYR A 242 12.34 10.93 0.48
N ARG A 243 11.52 11.97 0.55
CA ARG A 243 10.91 12.46 1.78
C ARG A 243 9.66 11.62 2.04
N ILE A 244 9.62 10.95 3.18
CA ILE A 244 8.43 10.18 3.59
C ILE A 244 7.42 11.18 4.15
N VAL A 245 6.21 11.20 3.56
CA VAL A 245 5.13 12.14 3.86
C VAL A 245 3.87 11.39 4.30
N SER A 246 2.89 12.10 4.88
CA SER A 246 1.58 11.53 5.16
C SER A 246 0.82 11.24 3.85
N LEU A 247 -0.16 10.34 3.90
CA LEU A 247 -1.06 10.11 2.78
C LEU A 247 -1.79 11.40 2.39
N THR A 248 -2.25 12.17 3.39
CA THR A 248 -2.84 13.49 3.18
C THR A 248 -1.94 14.43 2.37
N GLU A 249 -0.64 14.43 2.62
CA GLU A 249 0.31 15.26 1.87
C GLU A 249 0.55 14.73 0.46
N ALA A 250 0.76 13.43 0.31
CA ALA A 250 0.97 12.81 -1.01
C ALA A 250 -0.21 13.05 -1.96
N LEU A 251 -1.45 12.93 -1.46
CA LEU A 251 -2.67 13.13 -2.25
C LEU A 251 -2.94 14.59 -2.64
N LYS A 252 -2.13 15.55 -2.22
CA LYS A 252 -2.17 16.93 -2.74
C LYS A 252 -1.59 17.04 -4.14
N ASP A 253 -0.84 16.04 -4.61
CA ASP A 253 -0.36 16.03 -6.00
C ASP A 253 -1.57 16.04 -6.95
N PRO A 254 -1.68 17.03 -7.87
CA PRO A 254 -2.86 17.20 -8.72
C PRO A 254 -3.21 15.97 -9.59
N LEU A 255 -2.25 15.08 -9.82
CA LEU A 255 -2.48 13.87 -10.62
C LEU A 255 -3.39 12.87 -9.92
N TYR A 256 -3.54 12.91 -8.59
CA TYR A 256 -4.51 12.11 -7.88
C TYR A 256 -5.96 12.54 -8.11
N ALA A 257 -6.19 13.77 -8.61
CA ALA A 257 -7.51 14.26 -9.00
C ALA A 257 -7.83 13.98 -10.47
N VAL A 258 -6.90 13.44 -11.26
CA VAL A 258 -7.14 13.10 -12.66
C VAL A 258 -8.03 11.88 -12.76
N ASP A 259 -9.09 12.01 -13.55
CA ASP A 259 -10.02 10.92 -13.81
C ASP A 259 -9.32 9.77 -14.58
N GLU A 260 -9.65 8.53 -14.24
CA GLU A 260 -9.18 7.35 -14.95
C GLU A 260 -10.35 6.41 -15.24
N THR A 261 -10.32 5.78 -16.41
CA THR A 261 -11.43 4.97 -16.93
C THR A 261 -11.08 3.48 -17.01
N PHE A 262 -9.94 3.08 -16.44
CA PHE A 262 -9.51 1.70 -16.46
C PHE A 262 -10.46 0.81 -15.67
N VAL A 263 -10.88 -0.29 -16.29
CA VAL A 263 -11.66 -1.37 -15.69
C VAL A 263 -11.10 -2.72 -16.13
N ALA A 264 -10.98 -3.66 -15.21
CA ALA A 264 -10.48 -5.01 -15.49
C ALA A 264 -10.87 -5.98 -14.37
N ASP A 265 -10.66 -7.27 -14.60
CA ASP A 265 -10.84 -8.31 -13.59
C ASP A 265 -9.79 -8.27 -12.47
N GLN A 266 -8.67 -7.58 -12.70
CA GLN A 266 -7.56 -7.47 -11.73
C GLN A 266 -7.29 -6.03 -11.32
N GLY A 267 -6.82 -5.84 -10.08
CA GLY A 267 -6.30 -4.57 -9.60
C GLY A 267 -4.87 -4.34 -10.07
N ILE A 268 -4.54 -3.10 -10.37
CA ILE A 268 -3.19 -2.68 -10.76
C ILE A 268 -2.88 -1.29 -10.21
N SER A 269 -1.60 -0.93 -10.19
CA SER A 269 -1.12 0.40 -9.83
C SER A 269 -1.87 1.52 -10.57
N TRP A 270 -2.13 2.64 -9.89
CA TRP A 270 -2.77 3.81 -10.53
C TRP A 270 -1.93 4.44 -11.63
N ILE A 271 -0.60 4.29 -11.61
CA ILE A 271 0.24 4.72 -12.74
C ILE A 271 -0.13 3.94 -14.01
N HIS A 272 -0.35 2.63 -13.90
CA HIS A 272 -0.82 1.82 -15.02
C HIS A 272 -2.22 2.20 -15.47
N ARG A 273 -3.14 2.47 -14.52
CA ARG A 273 -4.52 2.90 -14.84
C ARG A 273 -4.54 4.21 -15.60
N TRP A 274 -3.77 5.22 -15.16
CA TRP A 274 -3.66 6.49 -15.88
C TRP A 274 -3.05 6.34 -17.28
N GLY A 275 -2.05 5.47 -17.44
CA GLY A 275 -1.48 5.13 -18.75
C GLY A 275 -2.51 4.47 -19.66
N ALA A 276 -3.19 3.43 -19.18
CA ALA A 276 -4.21 2.71 -19.94
C ALA A 276 -5.38 3.62 -20.36
N SER A 277 -5.80 4.54 -19.47
CA SER A 277 -6.85 5.54 -19.78
C SER A 277 -6.42 6.53 -20.87
N LYS A 278 -5.12 6.67 -21.14
CA LYS A 278 -4.56 7.44 -22.26
C LYS A 278 -4.27 6.59 -23.48
N GLY A 279 -4.67 5.32 -23.49
CA GLY A 279 -4.39 4.38 -24.58
C GLY A 279 -2.95 3.85 -24.62
N MET A 280 -2.17 4.05 -23.57
CA MET A 280 -0.81 3.52 -23.50
C MET A 280 -0.83 2.03 -23.10
N PRO A 281 0.08 1.21 -23.66
CA PRO A 281 0.20 -0.18 -23.25
C PRO A 281 0.68 -0.29 -21.79
N ILE A 282 0.15 -1.27 -21.07
CA ILE A 282 0.64 -1.60 -19.74
C ILE A 282 2.00 -2.27 -19.87
N GLN A 283 3.00 -1.69 -19.24
CA GLN A 283 4.29 -2.34 -19.03
C GLN A 283 4.29 -2.85 -17.59
N TRP A 284 4.41 -4.16 -17.43
CA TRP A 284 4.35 -4.78 -16.13
C TRP A 284 5.63 -4.52 -15.33
N GLU A 285 5.46 -4.37 -14.04
CA GLU A 285 6.52 -4.27 -13.06
C GLU A 285 7.36 -5.55 -12.98
N PRO A 286 8.59 -5.48 -12.42
CA PRO A 286 9.42 -6.64 -12.18
C PRO A 286 8.71 -7.69 -11.31
N ASP A 287 8.70 -8.93 -11.78
CA ASP A 287 8.17 -10.06 -11.03
C ASP A 287 9.17 -10.60 -10.00
N PRO A 288 8.70 -11.21 -8.90
CA PRO A 288 9.53 -12.06 -8.07
C PRO A 288 10.22 -13.16 -8.89
N PRO A 289 11.44 -13.58 -8.54
CA PRO A 289 12.14 -14.61 -9.29
C PRO A 289 11.37 -15.94 -9.27
N LYS A 290 11.64 -16.77 -10.26
CA LYS A 290 10.92 -18.03 -10.49
C LYS A 290 10.80 -18.89 -9.22
N TRP A 291 11.86 -19.00 -8.44
CA TRP A 291 11.86 -19.80 -7.21
C TRP A 291 10.85 -19.29 -6.16
N VAL A 292 10.62 -17.97 -6.06
CA VAL A 292 9.63 -17.36 -5.16
C VAL A 292 8.22 -17.67 -5.65
N ASN A 293 7.96 -17.44 -6.94
CA ASN A 293 6.65 -17.68 -7.54
C ASN A 293 6.26 -19.17 -7.49
N GLU A 294 7.21 -20.08 -7.73
CA GLU A 294 6.96 -21.53 -7.65
C GLU A 294 6.70 -21.97 -6.22
N ALA A 295 7.50 -21.52 -5.25
CA ALA A 295 7.29 -21.84 -3.85
C ALA A 295 5.92 -21.34 -3.36
N TYR A 296 5.55 -20.09 -3.69
CA TYR A 296 4.23 -19.55 -3.33
C TYR A 296 3.08 -20.35 -3.96
N LYS A 297 3.17 -20.69 -5.25
CA LYS A 297 2.16 -21.51 -5.93
C LYS A 297 1.97 -22.89 -5.29
N MET A 298 3.02 -23.47 -4.73
CA MET A 298 2.91 -24.76 -4.01
C MET A 298 2.23 -24.62 -2.66
N MET A 299 2.28 -23.44 -2.03
CA MET A 299 1.67 -23.18 -0.73
C MET A 299 0.16 -22.91 -0.80
N VAL A 300 -0.31 -22.31 -1.91
CA VAL A 300 -1.71 -21.89 -2.06
C VAL A 300 -2.57 -22.89 -2.86
N ARG A 301 -2.00 -24.03 -3.24
CA ARG A 301 -2.69 -25.19 -3.80
C ARG A 301 -3.20 -26.08 -2.68
#